data_839fb788e600f390ffc8b1f48b525d53
#
_entry.id   839fb788e600f390ffc8b1f48b525d53
#
_cell.length_a   1.000
_cell.length_b   1.000
_cell.length_c   1.000
_cell.angle_alpha   90.00
_cell.angle_beta   90.00
_cell.angle_gamma   90.00
#
_symmetry.space_group_name_H-M   'P 1'
#
loop_
_entity.id
_entity.type
_entity.pdbx_description
1 polymer ?
#
loop_
_entity_poly.entity_id
_entity_poly.type
_entity_poly.pdbx_seq_one_letter_code
_entity_poly.pdbx_strand_id
1 'polypeptide(L)'
;VEDLAQRHTGSSEEVVSYLENLLAVKRIFPAMISGQERLACMDDAARLRDALGVRLPESLPEIYLHRVSYPLRDLFLRYLRAHALVTAEQRAHEFSLGIAIVEEQLQQLREQGLVMNLQQDIWVSDEVFRRLRLRSLQAAREATRPVAATTYARLLLERQGVLPATDGSPALFASTSPGVYEGVDGVMRVIEQL
;
A
#
# COMPACT_ATOMS: atom_id res chain seq x y z
N VAL A 1 -18.88 -0.12 -12.86
CA VAL A 1 -19.75 -0.70 -11.80
C VAL A 1 -19.07 -1.93 -11.18
N GLU A 2 -18.54 -2.85 -11.97
CA GLU A 2 -17.90 -4.09 -11.50
C GLU A 2 -16.74 -3.83 -10.52
N ASP A 3 -15.85 -2.89 -10.83
CA ASP A 3 -14.73 -2.54 -9.93
C ASP A 3 -15.20 -1.97 -8.58
N LEU A 4 -16.31 -1.21 -8.57
CA LEU A 4 -16.91 -0.70 -7.33
C LEU A 4 -17.58 -1.81 -6.53
N ALA A 5 -18.24 -2.76 -7.19
CA ALA A 5 -18.86 -3.90 -6.54
C ALA A 5 -17.82 -4.80 -5.85
N GLN A 6 -16.63 -4.97 -6.43
CA GLN A 6 -15.53 -5.73 -5.81
C GLN A 6 -14.95 -5.05 -4.55
N ARG A 7 -15.08 -3.72 -4.44
CA ARG A 7 -14.56 -2.93 -3.31
C ARG A 7 -15.62 -2.65 -2.23
N HIS A 8 -16.87 -3.02 -2.49
CA HIS A 8 -17.98 -2.83 -1.58
C HIS A 8 -18.34 -4.14 -0.89
N THR A 9 -18.68 -4.07 0.40
CA THR A 9 -19.05 -5.25 1.20
C THR A 9 -20.51 -5.68 1.03
N GLY A 10 -21.34 -4.87 0.37
CA GLY A 10 -22.75 -5.13 0.07
C GLY A 10 -22.97 -5.79 -1.29
N SER A 11 -24.23 -5.95 -1.66
CA SER A 11 -24.63 -6.53 -2.94
C SER A 11 -24.36 -5.57 -4.12
N SER A 12 -24.24 -6.14 -5.33
CA SER A 12 -24.11 -5.32 -6.54
C SER A 12 -25.35 -4.43 -6.79
N GLU A 13 -26.53 -4.85 -6.37
CA GLU A 13 -27.77 -4.08 -6.46
C GLU A 13 -27.73 -2.82 -5.57
N GLU A 14 -27.19 -2.94 -4.36
CA GLU A 14 -26.99 -1.79 -3.47
C GLU A 14 -26.02 -0.79 -4.08
N VAL A 15 -24.92 -1.23 -4.71
CA VAL A 15 -23.95 -0.35 -5.39
C VAL A 15 -24.64 0.43 -6.50
N VAL A 16 -25.47 -0.23 -7.32
CA VAL A 16 -26.23 0.44 -8.41
C VAL A 16 -27.16 1.50 -7.83
N SER A 17 -27.93 1.15 -6.79
CA SER A 17 -28.84 2.10 -6.12
C SER A 17 -28.11 3.31 -5.55
N TYR A 18 -26.93 3.12 -4.94
CA TYR A 18 -26.12 4.23 -4.46
C TYR A 18 -25.62 5.12 -5.60
N LEU A 19 -25.20 4.53 -6.73
CA LEU A 19 -24.74 5.29 -7.90
C LEU A 19 -25.89 6.11 -8.51
N GLU A 20 -27.07 5.53 -8.65
CA GLU A 20 -28.27 6.25 -9.14
C GLU A 20 -28.63 7.43 -8.23
N ASN A 21 -28.59 7.24 -6.91
CA ASN A 21 -28.81 8.32 -5.95
C ASN A 21 -27.74 9.42 -6.10
N LEU A 22 -26.44 9.06 -6.19
CA LEU A 22 -25.34 10.02 -6.35
C LEU A 22 -25.43 10.80 -7.67
N LEU A 23 -25.92 10.16 -8.75
CA LEU A 23 -26.23 10.83 -10.02
C LEU A 23 -27.41 11.80 -9.87
N ALA A 24 -28.49 11.37 -9.20
CA ALA A 24 -29.69 12.19 -8.97
C ALA A 24 -29.38 13.46 -8.15
N VAL A 25 -28.55 13.32 -7.08
CA VAL A 25 -28.12 14.46 -6.28
C VAL A 25 -26.93 15.23 -6.86
N LYS A 26 -26.52 14.90 -8.08
CA LYS A 26 -25.40 15.54 -8.81
C LYS A 26 -24.08 15.57 -8.06
N ARG A 27 -23.75 14.47 -7.36
CA ARG A 27 -22.45 14.30 -6.68
C ARG A 27 -21.43 13.63 -7.60
N ILE A 28 -21.90 12.88 -8.59
CA ILE A 28 -21.10 12.26 -9.63
C ILE A 28 -21.68 12.57 -11.02
N PHE A 29 -20.88 12.43 -12.05
CA PHE A 29 -21.29 12.60 -13.44
C PHE A 29 -20.55 11.61 -14.35
N PRO A 30 -21.15 11.23 -15.51
CA PRO A 30 -20.45 10.44 -16.51
C PRO A 30 -19.41 11.29 -17.24
N ALA A 31 -18.19 10.77 -17.35
CA ALA A 31 -17.04 11.40 -18.01
C ALA A 31 -16.41 10.44 -19.01
N MET A 32 -16.11 10.93 -20.20
CA MET A 32 -15.38 10.17 -21.21
C MET A 32 -13.88 10.33 -20.96
N ILE A 33 -13.22 9.27 -20.50
CA ILE A 33 -11.77 9.21 -20.26
C ILE A 33 -11.19 8.08 -21.08
N SER A 34 -10.23 8.35 -21.94
CA SER A 34 -9.61 7.35 -22.85
C SER A 34 -10.63 6.59 -23.71
N GLY A 35 -11.67 7.28 -24.18
CA GLY A 35 -12.73 6.65 -24.99
C GLY A 35 -13.66 5.72 -24.19
N GLN A 36 -13.52 5.65 -22.88
CA GLN A 36 -14.39 4.88 -21.99
C GLN A 36 -15.25 5.80 -21.14
N GLU A 37 -16.52 5.48 -20.99
CA GLU A 37 -17.40 6.16 -20.06
C GLU A 37 -17.08 5.72 -18.64
N ARG A 38 -16.76 6.67 -17.76
CA ARG A 38 -16.45 6.48 -16.35
C ARG A 38 -17.26 7.43 -15.50
N LEU A 39 -17.52 7.05 -14.26
CA LEU A 39 -18.15 7.93 -13.27
C LEU A 39 -17.09 8.74 -12.55
N ALA A 40 -17.25 10.05 -12.54
CA ALA A 40 -16.36 10.99 -11.88
C ALA A 40 -17.09 11.79 -10.79
N CYS A 41 -16.37 12.13 -9.71
CA CYS A 41 -16.91 13.03 -8.70
C CYS A 41 -16.97 14.47 -9.21
N MET A 42 -18.01 15.21 -8.80
CA MET A 42 -18.15 16.64 -9.14
C MET A 42 -16.93 17.46 -8.69
N ASP A 43 -16.36 17.16 -7.53
CA ASP A 43 -15.17 17.84 -6.99
C ASP A 43 -13.92 17.69 -7.89
N ASP A 44 -13.91 16.70 -8.79
CA ASP A 44 -12.82 16.47 -9.72
C ASP A 44 -13.09 17.03 -11.12
N ALA A 45 -14.24 17.62 -11.36
CA ALA A 45 -14.64 18.12 -12.68
C ALA A 45 -13.59 19.07 -13.29
N ALA A 46 -13.20 20.11 -12.56
CA ALA A 46 -12.19 21.05 -13.05
C ALA A 46 -10.83 20.39 -13.28
N ARG A 47 -10.40 19.46 -12.40
CA ARG A 47 -9.14 18.71 -12.58
C ARG A 47 -9.15 17.87 -13.85
N LEU A 48 -10.24 17.13 -14.08
CA LEU A 48 -10.39 16.28 -15.27
C LEU A 48 -10.43 17.10 -16.55
N ARG A 49 -11.12 18.25 -16.54
CA ARG A 49 -11.13 19.19 -17.67
C ARG A 49 -9.72 19.74 -17.92
N ASP A 50 -9.06 20.27 -16.89
CA ASP A 50 -7.80 20.99 -17.04
C ASP A 50 -6.59 20.04 -17.25
N ALA A 51 -6.67 18.79 -16.73
CA ALA A 51 -5.61 17.79 -16.90
C ALA A 51 -5.75 16.95 -18.17
N LEU A 52 -6.98 16.52 -18.51
CA LEU A 52 -7.24 15.52 -19.54
C LEU A 52 -8.14 16.04 -20.67
N GLY A 53 -8.59 17.30 -20.62
CA GLY A 53 -9.50 17.85 -21.62
C GLY A 53 -10.89 17.20 -21.62
N VAL A 54 -11.31 16.61 -20.51
CA VAL A 54 -12.63 15.96 -20.40
C VAL A 54 -13.74 16.98 -20.59
N ARG A 55 -14.71 16.66 -21.45
CA ARG A 55 -15.92 17.47 -21.63
C ARG A 55 -16.79 17.33 -20.39
N LEU A 56 -17.15 18.46 -19.81
CA LEU A 56 -18.01 18.52 -18.64
C LEU A 56 -19.48 18.71 -19.04
N PRO A 57 -20.45 18.20 -18.27
CA PRO A 57 -21.86 18.50 -18.47
C PRO A 57 -22.15 20.00 -18.34
N GLU A 58 -23.01 20.56 -19.19
CA GLU A 58 -23.38 21.98 -19.17
C GLU A 58 -24.10 22.42 -17.88
N SER A 59 -24.69 21.46 -17.18
CA SER A 59 -25.46 21.69 -15.93
C SER A 59 -24.61 21.75 -14.66
N LEU A 60 -23.28 21.81 -14.77
CA LEU A 60 -22.38 21.86 -13.62
C LEU A 60 -22.43 23.25 -12.94
N PRO A 61 -22.55 23.31 -11.62
CA PRO A 61 -22.43 24.55 -10.86
C PRO A 61 -21.03 25.19 -11.03
N GLU A 62 -20.97 26.52 -11.12
CA GLU A 62 -19.72 27.27 -11.30
C GLU A 62 -18.67 26.97 -10.22
N ILE A 63 -19.08 26.61 -9.01
CA ILE A 63 -18.16 26.26 -7.91
C ILE A 63 -17.20 25.10 -8.27
N TYR A 64 -17.61 24.20 -9.17
CA TYR A 64 -16.80 23.07 -9.64
C TYR A 64 -15.97 23.38 -10.89
N LEU A 65 -16.10 24.61 -11.44
CA LEU A 65 -15.44 25.02 -12.68
C LEU A 65 -14.19 25.87 -12.45
N HIS A 66 -13.84 26.16 -11.20
CA HIS A 66 -12.65 26.94 -10.87
C HIS A 66 -11.39 26.27 -11.42
N ARG A 67 -10.52 27.09 -12.03
CA ARG A 67 -9.26 26.61 -12.62
C ARG A 67 -8.33 26.05 -11.56
N VAL A 68 -7.75 24.90 -11.82
CA VAL A 68 -6.80 24.21 -10.92
C VAL A 68 -5.37 24.53 -11.34
N SER A 69 -4.52 24.94 -10.41
CA SER A 69 -3.13 25.36 -10.71
C SER A 69 -2.24 24.22 -11.22
N TYR A 70 -2.42 23.01 -10.68
CA TYR A 70 -1.62 21.84 -11.04
C TYR A 70 -2.52 20.61 -11.24
N PRO A 71 -3.39 20.63 -12.27
CA PRO A 71 -4.48 19.66 -12.39
C PRO A 71 -3.96 18.23 -12.61
N LEU A 72 -2.95 18.05 -13.43
CA LEU A 72 -2.37 16.73 -13.71
C LEU A 72 -1.66 16.15 -12.48
N ARG A 73 -0.87 16.96 -11.78
CA ARG A 73 -0.21 16.58 -10.54
C ARG A 73 -1.22 16.11 -9.48
N ASP A 74 -2.27 16.90 -9.28
CA ASP A 74 -3.28 16.61 -8.27
C ASP A 74 -4.08 15.33 -8.63
N LEU A 75 -4.35 15.11 -9.91
CA LEU A 75 -4.98 13.89 -10.41
C LEU A 75 -4.11 12.67 -10.15
N PHE A 76 -2.80 12.74 -10.44
CA PHE A 76 -1.86 11.65 -10.17
C PHE A 76 -1.75 11.34 -8.68
N LEU A 77 -1.60 12.34 -7.82
CA LEU A 77 -1.54 12.14 -6.37
C LEU A 77 -2.79 11.47 -5.82
N ARG A 78 -3.96 11.91 -6.27
CA ARG A 78 -5.23 11.33 -5.86
C ARG A 78 -5.35 9.87 -6.31
N TYR A 79 -4.93 9.60 -7.55
CA TYR A 79 -4.92 8.25 -8.07
C TYR A 79 -3.97 7.33 -7.28
N LEU A 80 -2.75 7.76 -7.03
CA LEU A 80 -1.73 7.00 -6.30
C LEU A 80 -2.11 6.72 -4.83
N ARG A 81 -2.99 7.54 -4.24
CA ARG A 81 -3.55 7.26 -2.90
C ARG A 81 -4.57 6.12 -2.90
N ALA A 82 -5.26 5.93 -4.01
CA ALA A 82 -6.27 4.88 -4.17
C ALA A 82 -5.70 3.56 -4.71
N HIS A 83 -4.52 3.61 -5.38
CA HIS A 83 -3.88 2.47 -6.01
C HIS A 83 -2.46 2.31 -5.45
N ALA A 84 -2.21 1.15 -4.83
CA ALA A 84 -0.97 0.93 -4.09
C ALA A 84 0.28 0.95 -4.99
N LEU A 85 0.22 0.28 -6.14
CA LEU A 85 1.33 0.15 -7.08
C LEU A 85 0.85 0.53 -8.48
N VAL A 86 1.64 1.34 -9.18
CA VAL A 86 1.28 1.92 -10.47
C VAL A 86 2.48 1.93 -11.39
N THR A 87 2.29 1.62 -12.67
CA THR A 87 3.32 1.80 -13.71
C THR A 87 3.01 3.02 -14.57
N ALA A 88 4.05 3.64 -15.14
CA ALA A 88 3.88 4.79 -16.04
C ALA A 88 3.09 4.41 -17.31
N GLU A 89 3.33 3.23 -17.88
CA GLU A 89 2.62 2.73 -19.04
C GLU A 89 1.11 2.57 -18.79
N GLN A 90 0.73 1.95 -17.66
CA GLN A 90 -0.68 1.82 -17.30
C GLN A 90 -1.37 3.18 -17.17
N ARG A 91 -0.67 4.17 -16.60
CA ARG A 91 -1.22 5.54 -16.46
C ARG A 91 -1.35 6.26 -17.79
N ALA A 92 -0.32 6.13 -18.64
CA ALA A 92 -0.35 6.68 -19.98
C ALA A 92 -1.57 6.15 -20.76
N HIS A 93 -1.79 4.84 -20.71
CA HIS A 93 -2.94 4.22 -21.35
C HIS A 93 -4.29 4.64 -20.74
N GLU A 94 -4.43 4.63 -19.40
CA GLU A 94 -5.71 4.94 -18.75
C GLU A 94 -6.14 6.41 -18.90
N PHE A 95 -5.18 7.32 -18.99
CA PHE A 95 -5.46 8.75 -19.14
C PHE A 95 -5.31 9.26 -20.56
N SER A 96 -4.96 8.39 -21.52
CA SER A 96 -4.62 8.76 -22.91
C SER A 96 -3.56 9.86 -22.97
N LEU A 97 -2.54 9.76 -22.14
CA LEU A 97 -1.40 10.66 -22.11
C LEU A 97 -0.18 10.01 -22.77
N GLY A 98 0.71 10.82 -23.31
CA GLY A 98 2.02 10.35 -23.74
C GLY A 98 2.83 9.84 -22.53
N ILE A 99 3.53 8.70 -22.67
CA ILE A 99 4.31 8.11 -21.59
C ILE A 99 5.34 9.08 -21.00
N ALA A 100 6.00 9.87 -21.85
CA ALA A 100 6.98 10.86 -21.42
C ALA A 100 6.38 11.92 -20.49
N ILE A 101 5.11 12.32 -20.70
CA ILE A 101 4.42 13.28 -19.84
C ILE A 101 4.16 12.66 -18.47
N VAL A 102 3.78 11.38 -18.46
CA VAL A 102 3.51 10.64 -17.23
C VAL A 102 4.79 10.44 -16.41
N GLU A 103 5.88 10.03 -17.07
CA GLU A 103 7.20 9.85 -16.45
C GLU A 103 7.72 11.16 -15.87
N GLU A 104 7.62 12.27 -16.62
CA GLU A 104 8.02 13.59 -16.14
C GLU A 104 7.22 14.00 -14.90
N GLN A 105 5.90 13.80 -14.88
CA GLN A 105 5.07 14.12 -13.72
C GLN A 105 5.41 13.25 -12.51
N LEU A 106 5.64 11.95 -12.71
CA LEU A 106 6.04 11.04 -11.63
C LEU A 106 7.42 11.40 -11.08
N GLN A 107 8.35 11.80 -11.94
CA GLN A 107 9.67 12.26 -11.53
C GLN A 107 9.60 13.56 -10.72
N GLN A 108 8.80 14.54 -11.15
CA GLN A 108 8.57 15.79 -10.41
C GLN A 108 7.96 15.51 -9.02
N LEU A 109 7.00 14.58 -8.94
CA LEU A 109 6.41 14.15 -7.67
C LEU A 109 7.42 13.45 -6.76
N ARG A 110 8.34 12.69 -7.34
CA ARG A 110 9.45 12.06 -6.62
C ARG A 110 10.42 13.10 -6.04
N GLU A 111 10.79 14.11 -6.81
CA GLU A 111 11.66 15.21 -6.36
C GLU A 111 11.03 16.00 -5.20
N GLN A 112 9.69 16.09 -5.18
CA GLN A 112 8.92 16.66 -4.07
C GLN A 112 8.76 15.71 -2.87
N GLY A 113 9.25 14.47 -2.96
CA GLY A 113 9.12 13.45 -1.91
C GLY A 113 7.70 12.92 -1.70
N LEU A 114 6.79 13.11 -2.67
CA LEU A 114 5.39 12.70 -2.60
C LEU A 114 5.16 11.27 -3.10
N VAL A 115 6.05 10.79 -3.97
CA VAL A 115 6.02 9.44 -4.50
C VAL A 115 7.41 8.81 -4.46
N MET A 116 7.46 7.50 -4.45
CA MET A 116 8.67 6.69 -4.49
C MET A 116 8.64 5.77 -5.69
N ASN A 117 9.80 5.56 -6.31
CA ASN A 117 10.01 4.50 -7.27
C ASN A 117 10.63 3.30 -6.54
N LEU A 118 9.96 2.15 -6.57
CA LEU A 118 10.42 0.95 -5.86
C LEU A 118 11.32 0.08 -6.72
N GLN A 119 10.97 -0.09 -8.02
CA GLN A 119 11.71 -0.88 -9.00
C GLN A 119 11.37 -0.34 -10.39
N GLN A 120 12.32 -0.39 -11.29
CA GLN A 120 12.34 0.10 -12.68
C GLN A 120 11.18 0.98 -13.16
N ASP A 121 9.91 0.60 -12.94
CA ASP A 121 8.73 1.38 -13.33
C ASP A 121 7.57 1.25 -12.32
N ILE A 122 7.83 0.84 -11.09
CA ILE A 122 6.79 0.71 -10.06
C ILE A 122 6.82 1.93 -9.15
N TRP A 123 5.73 2.68 -9.20
CA TRP A 123 5.55 3.92 -8.44
C TRP A 123 4.51 3.74 -7.33
N VAL A 124 4.75 4.36 -6.20
CA VAL A 124 3.86 4.32 -5.03
C VAL A 124 3.85 5.68 -4.33
N SER A 125 2.71 6.09 -3.79
CA SER A 125 2.63 7.25 -2.90
C SER A 125 3.44 6.98 -1.62
N ASP A 126 4.27 7.94 -1.20
CA ASP A 126 5.06 7.85 0.04
C ASP A 126 4.15 7.60 1.26
N GLU A 127 2.99 8.27 1.32
CA GLU A 127 1.98 8.06 2.37
C GLU A 127 1.47 6.62 2.40
N VAL A 128 1.11 6.05 1.24
CA VAL A 128 0.62 4.67 1.11
C VAL A 128 1.73 3.69 1.50
N PHE A 129 2.95 3.91 1.03
CA PHE A 129 4.10 3.06 1.35
C PHE A 129 4.38 3.02 2.85
N ARG A 130 4.38 4.18 3.52
CA ARG A 130 4.56 4.24 4.98
C ARG A 130 3.47 3.49 5.73
N ARG A 131 2.20 3.63 5.31
CA ARG A 131 1.08 2.88 5.92
C ARG A 131 1.22 1.38 5.72
N LEU A 132 1.59 0.93 4.51
CA LEU A 132 1.81 -0.48 4.23
C LEU A 132 2.96 -1.05 5.06
N ARG A 133 4.07 -0.31 5.16
CA ARG A 133 5.21 -0.70 6.00
C ARG A 133 4.83 -0.84 7.47
N LEU A 134 4.09 0.13 8.02
CA LEU A 134 3.62 0.06 9.41
C LEU A 134 2.71 -1.17 9.64
N ARG A 135 1.75 -1.43 8.75
CA ARG A 135 0.88 -2.60 8.83
C ARG A 135 1.66 -3.91 8.72
N SER A 136 2.62 -3.98 7.81
CA SER A 136 3.48 -5.16 7.67
C SER A 136 4.31 -5.43 8.92
N LEU A 137 4.90 -4.39 9.53
CA LEU A 137 5.63 -4.49 10.78
C LEU A 137 4.72 -4.91 11.95
N GLN A 138 3.51 -4.37 12.01
CA GLN A 138 2.54 -4.75 13.03
C GLN A 138 2.12 -6.22 12.86
N ALA A 139 1.78 -6.64 11.64
CA ALA A 139 1.44 -8.03 11.35
C ALA A 139 2.59 -8.99 11.70
N ALA A 140 3.84 -8.61 11.38
CA ALA A 140 5.01 -9.40 11.75
C ALA A 140 5.19 -9.50 13.28
N ARG A 141 4.92 -8.43 14.03
CA ARG A 141 4.94 -8.45 15.50
C ARG A 141 3.81 -9.30 16.09
N GLU A 142 2.61 -9.23 15.53
CA GLU A 142 1.45 -10.02 15.95
C GLU A 142 1.64 -11.51 15.65
N ALA A 143 2.38 -11.85 14.57
CA ALA A 143 2.73 -13.22 14.23
C ALA A 143 3.72 -13.85 15.24
N THR A 144 4.53 -13.02 15.95
CA THR A 144 5.40 -13.48 17.04
C THR A 144 4.58 -13.60 18.33
N ARG A 145 4.05 -14.81 18.60
CA ARG A 145 3.32 -15.07 19.84
C ARG A 145 4.29 -15.20 21.00
N PRO A 146 3.99 -14.59 22.16
CA PRO A 146 4.76 -14.84 23.38
C PRO A 146 4.71 -16.34 23.72
N VAL A 147 5.85 -16.92 23.99
CA VAL A 147 5.95 -18.30 24.46
C VAL A 147 5.95 -18.35 25.99
N ALA A 148 5.53 -19.47 26.58
CA ALA A 148 5.59 -19.66 28.02
C ALA A 148 7.05 -19.53 28.51
N ALA A 149 7.24 -18.96 29.70
CA ALA A 149 8.57 -18.79 30.32
C ALA A 149 9.36 -20.10 30.36
N THR A 150 8.69 -21.23 30.61
CA THR A 150 9.28 -22.57 30.58
C THR A 150 9.84 -22.96 29.22
N THR A 151 9.12 -22.60 28.11
CA THR A 151 9.59 -22.88 26.74
C THR A 151 10.81 -22.03 26.42
N TYR A 152 10.81 -20.78 26.85
CA TYR A 152 11.96 -19.88 26.67
C TYR A 152 13.17 -20.35 27.47
N ALA A 153 12.97 -20.69 28.73
CA ALA A 153 14.04 -21.25 29.59
C ALA A 153 14.64 -22.54 28.99
N ARG A 154 13.78 -23.43 28.47
CA ARG A 154 14.24 -24.64 27.77
C ARG A 154 15.10 -24.31 26.56
N LEU A 155 14.68 -23.38 25.71
CA LEU A 155 15.45 -22.92 24.54
C LEU A 155 16.83 -22.37 24.95
N LEU A 156 16.89 -21.59 26.04
CA LEU A 156 18.15 -21.08 26.57
C LEU A 156 19.07 -22.20 27.06
N LEU A 157 18.53 -23.18 27.76
CA LEU A 157 19.30 -24.34 28.27
C LEU A 157 19.79 -25.24 27.11
N GLU A 158 18.98 -25.44 26.09
CA GLU A 158 19.38 -26.15 24.85
C GLU A 158 20.50 -25.38 24.13
N ARG A 159 20.36 -24.04 24.01
CA ARG A 159 21.37 -23.18 23.38
C ARG A 159 22.71 -23.16 24.13
N GLN A 160 22.66 -23.24 25.45
CA GLN A 160 23.84 -23.31 26.33
C GLN A 160 24.45 -24.73 26.44
N GLY A 161 23.83 -25.71 25.75
CA GLY A 161 24.31 -27.08 25.77
C GLY A 161 24.05 -27.83 27.11
N VAL A 162 23.21 -27.28 28.00
CA VAL A 162 22.81 -27.90 29.28
C VAL A 162 21.76 -28.99 29.04
N LEU A 163 20.89 -28.81 28.06
CA LEU A 163 19.92 -29.83 27.65
C LEU A 163 20.21 -30.25 26.19
N PRO A 164 19.98 -31.54 25.86
CA PRO A 164 20.07 -31.98 24.48
C PRO A 164 19.02 -31.29 23.64
N ALA A 165 19.37 -30.87 22.41
CA ALA A 165 18.43 -30.30 21.45
C ALA A 165 17.34 -31.32 21.14
N THR A 166 16.08 -30.88 21.18
CA THR A 166 14.95 -31.72 20.76
C THR A 166 14.93 -31.82 19.24
N ASP A 167 14.78 -33.03 18.72
CA ASP A 167 14.62 -33.25 17.26
C ASP A 167 13.49 -32.40 16.72
N GLY A 168 13.83 -31.40 15.88
CA GLY A 168 12.88 -30.44 15.30
C GLY A 168 13.22 -28.95 15.47
N SER A 169 14.28 -28.62 16.20
CA SER A 169 14.78 -27.24 16.20
C SER A 169 15.31 -26.85 14.81
N PRO A 170 14.87 -25.73 14.20
CA PRO A 170 15.39 -25.32 12.91
C PRO A 170 16.91 -25.10 13.02
N ALA A 171 17.65 -25.62 12.05
CA ALA A 171 19.11 -25.57 11.95
C ALA A 171 19.73 -24.15 11.89
N LEU A 172 18.96 -23.12 12.19
CA LEU A 172 19.39 -21.71 12.20
C LEU A 172 20.46 -21.41 13.25
N PHE A 173 20.70 -22.31 14.21
CA PHE A 173 21.67 -22.12 15.30
C PHE A 173 22.82 -23.15 15.31
N ALA A 174 22.97 -23.91 14.24
CA ALA A 174 23.96 -24.99 14.14
C ALA A 174 25.43 -24.54 13.97
N SER A 175 25.73 -23.23 14.09
CA SER A 175 27.11 -22.75 13.88
C SER A 175 27.95 -22.53 15.15
N THR A 176 27.38 -22.80 16.32
CA THR A 176 28.19 -22.80 17.56
C THR A 176 28.09 -24.19 18.17
N SER A 177 29.15 -24.98 18.05
CA SER A 177 29.26 -26.26 18.77
C SER A 177 28.92 -26.01 20.24
N PRO A 178 27.93 -26.70 20.82
CA PRO A 178 27.67 -26.54 22.23
C PRO A 178 28.93 -26.99 22.98
N GLY A 179 29.56 -26.05 23.69
CA GLY A 179 30.65 -26.40 24.60
C GLY A 179 30.06 -27.34 25.65
N VAL A 180 30.52 -28.58 25.64
CA VAL A 180 30.23 -29.50 26.77
C VAL A 180 30.96 -28.95 27.97
N TYR A 181 30.23 -28.38 28.90
CA TYR A 181 30.77 -27.87 30.13
C TYR A 181 30.67 -28.97 31.19
N GLU A 182 31.82 -29.44 31.66
CA GLU A 182 31.90 -30.41 32.74
C GLU A 182 32.28 -29.75 34.08
N GLY A 183 31.68 -30.22 35.16
CA GLY A 183 32.01 -29.76 36.49
C GLY A 183 31.37 -28.44 36.94
N VAL A 184 31.71 -28.00 38.15
CA VAL A 184 31.18 -26.77 38.77
C VAL A 184 31.51 -25.51 37.97
N ASP A 185 32.70 -25.45 37.36
CA ASP A 185 33.14 -24.32 36.55
C ASP A 185 32.32 -24.19 35.25
N GLY A 186 31.84 -25.31 34.71
CA GLY A 186 30.95 -25.31 33.55
C GLY A 186 29.59 -24.72 33.90
N VAL A 187 29.04 -25.08 35.06
CA VAL A 187 27.77 -24.54 35.55
C VAL A 187 27.90 -23.05 35.86
N MET A 188 29.01 -22.59 36.46
CA MET A 188 29.24 -21.16 36.72
C MET A 188 29.32 -20.35 35.45
N ARG A 189 29.97 -20.82 34.38
CA ARG A 189 30.00 -20.14 33.06
C ARG A 189 28.62 -19.98 32.44
N VAL A 190 27.76 -20.98 32.58
CA VAL A 190 26.37 -20.88 32.07
C VAL A 190 25.59 -19.84 32.88
N ILE A 191 25.78 -19.76 34.18
CA ILE A 191 25.11 -18.77 35.03
C ILE A 191 25.58 -17.35 34.73
N GLU A 192 26.87 -17.14 34.45
CA GLU A 192 27.43 -15.83 34.11
C GLU A 192 27.00 -15.32 32.72
N GLN A 193 26.47 -16.20 31.84
CA GLN A 193 25.97 -15.86 30.50
C GLN A 193 24.45 -15.68 30.45
N LEU A 194 23.72 -15.97 31.52
CA LEU A 194 22.30 -15.73 31.69
C LEU A 194 22.01 -14.31 32.20
#